data_bc5316e8cc7d25c2e7e7de29aacef984
#
_entry.id   bc5316e8cc7d25c2e7e7de29aacef984
#
_cell.length_a   1.000
_cell.length_b   1.000
_cell.length_c   1.000
_cell.angle_alpha   90.00
_cell.angle_beta   90.00
_cell.angle_gamma   90.00
#
_symmetry.space_group_name_H-M   'P 1'
#
loop_
_entity.id
_entity.type
_entity.pdbx_description
1 polymer ?
#
loop_
_entity_poly.entity_id
_entity_poly.type
_entity_poly.pdbx_seq_one_letter_code
_entity_poly.pdbx_strand_id
1 'polypeptide(L)'
;MKKAHVLLLDDEKDFVDVMKDRLELAGYQITACYDVEQALKEVQDEEHDVAIIDLMMPDTDGITAMHRLKIIGPLMECIVLSGQGTLRMAVESMKQGAFDFLEKPCEHKVVTKVIDEAYARKHEQDNRIRKAANKVYSKLEKAMVGATFAEAGQFDTAKEIMRKKENE
;
A
#
# COMPACT_ATOMS: atom_id res chain seq x y z
N MET A 1 -15.91 8.29 5.68
CA MET A 1 -14.55 7.69 5.71
C MET A 1 -13.89 7.99 4.38
N LYS A 2 -12.59 8.31 4.36
CA LYS A 2 -11.85 8.46 3.11
C LYS A 2 -11.79 7.10 2.41
N LYS A 3 -12.17 7.05 1.14
CA LYS A 3 -12.03 5.84 0.32
C LYS A 3 -10.61 5.70 -0.21
N ALA A 4 -10.24 4.49 -0.61
CA ALA A 4 -8.92 4.20 -1.15
C ALA A 4 -8.61 4.97 -2.43
N HIS A 5 -7.34 5.31 -2.63
CA HIS A 5 -6.80 5.70 -3.92
C HIS A 5 -6.30 4.44 -4.64
N VAL A 6 -6.93 4.13 -5.75
CA VAL A 6 -6.73 2.87 -6.49
C VAL A 6 -6.05 3.15 -7.83
N LEU A 7 -4.95 2.48 -8.09
CA LEU A 7 -4.34 2.38 -9.41
C LEU A 7 -5.01 1.22 -10.17
N LEU A 8 -5.50 1.47 -11.38
CA LEU A 8 -6.06 0.45 -12.26
C LEU A 8 -5.15 0.30 -13.49
N LEU A 9 -4.51 -0.84 -13.64
CA LEU A 9 -3.57 -1.15 -14.72
C LEU A 9 -4.08 -2.31 -15.57
N ASP A 10 -4.42 -2.00 -16.81
CA ASP A 10 -4.94 -2.96 -17.80
C ASP A 10 -4.81 -2.33 -19.20
N ASP A 11 -4.43 -3.08 -20.20
CA ASP A 11 -4.27 -2.57 -21.57
C ASP A 11 -5.60 -2.48 -22.35
N GLU A 12 -6.67 -3.10 -21.85
CA GLU A 12 -8.02 -3.01 -22.40
C GLU A 12 -8.71 -1.69 -22.01
N LYS A 13 -8.55 -0.65 -22.81
CA LYS A 13 -9.07 0.71 -22.50
C LYS A 13 -10.55 0.72 -22.16
N ASP A 14 -11.38 0.03 -22.93
CA ASP A 14 -12.84 -0.01 -22.72
C ASP A 14 -13.18 -0.64 -21.35
N PHE A 15 -12.44 -1.66 -20.94
CA PHE A 15 -12.57 -2.26 -19.62
C PHE A 15 -12.15 -1.28 -18.50
N VAL A 16 -11.01 -0.64 -18.67
CA VAL A 16 -10.49 0.35 -17.71
C VAL A 16 -11.46 1.49 -17.51
N ASP A 17 -11.98 2.08 -18.59
CA ASP A 17 -12.89 3.22 -18.52
C ASP A 17 -14.20 2.85 -17.80
N VAL A 18 -14.80 1.71 -18.14
CA VAL A 18 -16.01 1.21 -17.47
C VAL A 18 -15.76 0.91 -16.00
N MET A 19 -14.63 0.28 -15.66
CA MET A 19 -14.29 -0.05 -14.28
C MET A 19 -14.01 1.21 -13.46
N LYS A 20 -13.26 2.16 -14.02
CA LYS A 20 -13.01 3.47 -13.44
C LYS A 20 -14.31 4.19 -13.07
N ASP A 21 -15.20 4.37 -14.03
CA ASP A 21 -16.48 5.07 -13.81
C ASP A 21 -17.27 4.42 -12.66
N ARG A 22 -17.35 3.10 -12.63
CA ARG A 22 -18.06 2.37 -11.58
C ARG A 22 -17.43 2.54 -10.21
N LEU A 23 -16.11 2.52 -10.11
CA LEU A 23 -15.40 2.67 -8.86
C LEU A 23 -15.44 4.13 -8.36
N GLU A 24 -15.36 5.12 -9.26
CA GLU A 24 -15.54 6.54 -8.92
C GLU A 24 -16.95 6.82 -8.41
N LEU A 25 -18.00 6.25 -9.03
CA LEU A 25 -19.36 6.31 -8.52
C LEU A 25 -19.51 5.68 -7.12
N ALA A 26 -18.71 4.66 -6.80
CA ALA A 26 -18.64 4.08 -5.46
C ALA A 26 -17.81 4.93 -4.47
N GLY A 27 -17.19 6.03 -4.93
CA GLY A 27 -16.47 7.01 -4.12
C GLY A 27 -14.98 6.77 -3.97
N TYR A 28 -14.37 5.86 -4.76
CA TYR A 28 -12.91 5.68 -4.81
C TYR A 28 -12.26 6.76 -5.67
N GLN A 29 -11.02 7.10 -5.37
CA GLN A 29 -10.17 7.87 -6.28
C GLN A 29 -9.45 6.88 -7.20
N ILE A 30 -9.52 7.07 -8.52
CA ILE A 30 -8.99 6.11 -9.49
C ILE A 30 -7.95 6.77 -10.39
N THR A 31 -6.77 6.18 -10.45
CA THR A 31 -5.74 6.46 -11.45
C THR A 31 -5.73 5.32 -12.46
N ALA A 32 -6.15 5.61 -13.69
CA ALA A 32 -6.20 4.63 -14.77
C ALA A 32 -4.88 4.64 -15.56
N CYS A 33 -4.29 3.47 -15.76
CA CYS A 33 -3.06 3.24 -16.51
C CYS A 33 -3.28 2.13 -17.53
N TYR A 34 -2.74 2.30 -18.72
CA TYR A 34 -2.92 1.38 -19.83
C TYR A 34 -1.63 0.61 -20.19
N ASP A 35 -0.53 0.96 -19.52
CA ASP A 35 0.76 0.28 -19.60
C ASP A 35 1.54 0.41 -18.28
N VAL A 36 2.55 -0.44 -18.13
CA VAL A 36 3.34 -0.54 -16.89
C VAL A 36 4.19 0.70 -16.63
N GLU A 37 4.73 1.34 -17.67
CA GLU A 37 5.59 2.52 -17.52
C GLU A 37 4.77 3.73 -17.02
N GLN A 38 3.54 3.89 -17.52
CA GLN A 38 2.60 4.87 -16.97
C GLN A 38 2.30 4.58 -15.50
N ALA A 39 1.98 3.34 -15.15
CA ALA A 39 1.67 2.95 -13.78
C ALA A 39 2.83 3.20 -12.81
N LEU A 40 4.07 2.90 -13.23
CA LEU A 40 5.27 3.17 -12.42
C LEU A 40 5.46 4.66 -12.18
N LYS A 41 5.23 5.49 -13.18
CA LYS A 41 5.31 6.95 -13.06
C LYS A 41 4.28 7.47 -12.06
N GLU A 42 3.02 7.05 -12.19
CA GLU A 42 1.95 7.47 -11.28
C GLU A 42 2.25 7.10 -9.82
N VAL A 43 2.79 5.89 -9.57
CA VAL A 43 3.16 5.46 -8.20
C VAL A 43 4.38 6.22 -7.66
N GLN A 44 5.26 6.74 -8.52
CA GLN A 44 6.35 7.64 -8.10
C GLN A 44 5.85 9.03 -7.72
N ASP A 45 4.86 9.54 -8.45
CA ASP A 45 4.35 10.90 -8.30
C ASP A 45 3.31 11.03 -7.19
N GLU A 46 2.50 9.98 -6.96
CA GLU A 46 1.44 9.97 -5.95
C GLU A 46 1.36 8.65 -5.19
N GLU A 47 0.95 8.74 -3.92
CA GLU A 47 0.72 7.54 -3.10
C GLU A 47 -0.62 6.89 -3.45
N HIS A 48 -0.57 5.61 -3.81
CA HIS A 48 -1.73 4.75 -4.02
C HIS A 48 -1.89 3.75 -2.87
N ASP A 49 -3.13 3.41 -2.55
CA ASP A 49 -3.43 2.46 -1.48
C ASP A 49 -3.50 1.03 -2.01
N VAL A 50 -4.14 0.87 -3.16
CA VAL A 50 -4.40 -0.42 -3.80
C VAL A 50 -4.08 -0.32 -5.29
N ALA A 51 -3.48 -1.35 -5.86
CA ALA A 51 -3.37 -1.52 -7.31
C ALA A 51 -4.23 -2.71 -7.77
N ILE A 52 -5.01 -2.52 -8.81
CA ILE A 52 -5.67 -3.60 -9.55
C ILE A 52 -4.90 -3.78 -10.85
N ILE A 53 -4.39 -4.99 -11.09
CA ILE A 53 -3.43 -5.25 -12.15
C ILE A 53 -3.93 -6.43 -12.99
N ASP A 54 -4.07 -6.23 -14.31
CA ASP A 54 -4.31 -7.35 -15.21
C ASP A 54 -3.06 -8.24 -15.35
N LEU A 55 -3.27 -9.56 -15.39
CA LEU A 55 -2.17 -10.51 -15.57
C LEU A 55 -1.67 -10.58 -17.01
N MET A 56 -2.56 -10.40 -17.96
CA MET A 56 -2.32 -10.75 -19.36
C MET A 56 -2.18 -9.49 -20.21
N MET A 57 -1.09 -8.75 -20.00
CA MET A 57 -0.76 -7.60 -20.85
C MET A 57 0.27 -7.98 -21.93
N PRO A 58 0.22 -7.37 -23.14
CA PRO A 58 1.07 -7.75 -24.26
C PRO A 58 2.58 -7.63 -24.00
N ASP A 59 2.98 -6.58 -23.30
CA ASP A 59 4.40 -6.20 -23.16
C ASP A 59 5.04 -6.67 -21.84
N THR A 60 4.22 -6.96 -20.82
CA THR A 60 4.72 -7.34 -19.49
C THR A 60 3.68 -8.18 -18.77
N ASP A 61 4.08 -9.31 -18.19
CA ASP A 61 3.17 -10.06 -17.33
C ASP A 61 2.85 -9.29 -16.04
N GLY A 62 1.62 -9.41 -15.58
CA GLY A 62 1.12 -8.66 -14.43
C GLY A 62 1.85 -8.93 -13.10
N ILE A 63 2.46 -10.11 -12.94
CA ILE A 63 3.27 -10.43 -11.74
C ILE A 63 4.54 -9.60 -11.75
N THR A 64 5.21 -9.51 -12.88
CA THR A 64 6.40 -8.64 -13.04
C THR A 64 6.03 -7.17 -12.82
N ALA A 65 4.91 -6.71 -13.36
CA ALA A 65 4.40 -5.36 -13.12
C ALA A 65 4.16 -5.12 -11.62
N MET A 66 3.49 -6.03 -10.94
CA MET A 66 3.23 -5.97 -9.50
C MET A 66 4.53 -5.83 -8.70
N HIS A 67 5.56 -6.61 -9.00
CA HIS A 67 6.85 -6.54 -8.32
C HIS A 67 7.52 -5.18 -8.50
N ARG A 68 7.53 -4.65 -9.73
CA ARG A 68 8.09 -3.32 -10.02
C ARG A 68 7.34 -2.23 -9.25
N LEU A 69 6.03 -2.27 -9.22
CA LEU A 69 5.18 -1.33 -8.49
C LEU A 69 5.41 -1.40 -6.98
N LYS A 70 5.54 -2.60 -6.41
CA LYS A 70 5.82 -2.79 -4.97
C LYS A 70 7.22 -2.33 -4.54
N ILE A 71 8.19 -2.24 -5.45
CA ILE A 71 9.49 -1.62 -5.12
C ILE A 71 9.34 -0.13 -4.84
N ILE A 72 8.46 0.56 -5.56
CA ILE A 72 8.21 2.00 -5.40
C ILE A 72 7.22 2.25 -4.26
N GLY A 73 6.10 1.51 -4.25
CA GLY A 73 5.05 1.59 -3.24
C GLY A 73 4.97 0.33 -2.37
N PRO A 74 5.91 0.11 -1.42
CA PRO A 74 6.04 -1.18 -0.72
C PRO A 74 4.84 -1.53 0.17
N LEU A 75 4.03 -0.56 0.56
CA LEU A 75 2.83 -0.76 1.37
C LEU A 75 1.54 -0.84 0.52
N MET A 76 1.63 -0.53 -0.77
CA MET A 76 0.50 -0.65 -1.67
C MET A 76 0.09 -2.11 -1.81
N GLU A 77 -1.19 -2.40 -1.62
CA GLU A 77 -1.72 -3.75 -1.79
C GLU A 77 -2.10 -3.98 -3.25
N CYS A 78 -1.74 -5.15 -3.79
CA CYS A 78 -1.99 -5.47 -5.19
C CYS A 78 -3.04 -6.57 -5.31
N ILE A 79 -4.10 -6.28 -6.04
CA ILE A 79 -5.15 -7.22 -6.44
C ILE A 79 -4.89 -7.58 -7.90
N VAL A 80 -4.81 -8.86 -8.19
CA VAL A 80 -4.64 -9.33 -9.56
C VAL A 80 -6.00 -9.64 -10.17
N LEU A 81 -6.24 -9.17 -11.38
CA LEU A 81 -7.47 -9.38 -12.13
C LEU A 81 -7.14 -10.03 -13.48
N SER A 82 -7.78 -11.14 -13.83
CA SER A 82 -7.45 -11.85 -15.07
C SER A 82 -8.67 -12.41 -15.77
N GLY A 83 -8.73 -12.27 -17.11
CA GLY A 83 -9.76 -12.85 -17.95
C GLY A 83 -9.55 -14.33 -18.27
N GLN A 84 -8.38 -14.88 -18.00
CA GLN A 84 -8.03 -16.29 -18.21
C GLN A 84 -7.45 -16.92 -16.94
N GLY A 85 -8.15 -16.72 -15.82
CA GLY A 85 -7.71 -17.20 -14.53
C GLY A 85 -7.72 -18.71 -14.41
N THR A 86 -6.55 -19.32 -14.21
CA THR A 86 -6.46 -20.71 -13.77
C THR A 86 -6.14 -20.73 -12.27
N LEU A 87 -6.55 -21.80 -11.58
CA LEU A 87 -6.18 -22.00 -10.18
C LEU A 87 -4.65 -21.88 -9.96
N ARG A 88 -3.86 -22.33 -10.93
CA ARG A 88 -2.40 -22.24 -10.88
C ARG A 88 -1.91 -20.79 -10.88
N MET A 89 -2.49 -19.95 -11.74
CA MET A 89 -2.15 -18.51 -11.82
C MET A 89 -2.56 -17.77 -10.53
N ALA A 90 -3.73 -18.09 -10.00
CA ALA A 90 -4.17 -17.53 -8.72
C ALA A 90 -3.21 -17.88 -7.59
N VAL A 91 -2.85 -19.16 -7.44
CA VAL A 91 -1.88 -19.61 -6.42
C VAL A 91 -0.50 -18.96 -6.60
N GLU A 92 -0.03 -18.82 -7.84
CA GLU A 92 1.25 -18.18 -8.13
C GLU A 92 1.22 -16.69 -7.76
N SER A 93 0.18 -15.96 -8.17
CA SER A 93 0.01 -14.53 -7.82
C SER A 93 0.01 -14.31 -6.30
N MET A 94 -0.69 -15.17 -5.55
CA MET A 94 -0.72 -15.08 -4.09
C MET A 94 0.65 -15.36 -3.46
N LYS A 95 1.41 -16.34 -3.97
CA LYS A 95 2.79 -16.64 -3.51
C LYS A 95 3.74 -15.48 -3.80
N GLN A 96 3.51 -14.76 -4.89
CA GLN A 96 4.30 -13.59 -5.30
C GLN A 96 3.89 -12.29 -4.58
N GLY A 97 2.93 -12.37 -3.65
CA GLY A 97 2.57 -11.28 -2.76
C GLY A 97 1.39 -10.43 -3.22
N ALA A 98 0.55 -10.95 -4.11
CA ALA A 98 -0.77 -10.36 -4.35
C ALA A 98 -1.62 -10.41 -3.06
N PHE A 99 -2.47 -9.42 -2.89
CA PHE A 99 -3.46 -9.40 -1.81
C PHE A 99 -4.57 -10.40 -2.09
N ASP A 100 -5.08 -10.38 -3.33
CA ASP A 100 -6.13 -11.29 -3.79
C ASP A 100 -6.05 -11.45 -5.31
N PHE A 101 -6.78 -12.44 -5.81
CA PHE A 101 -6.90 -12.76 -7.23
C PHE A 101 -8.39 -12.81 -7.60
N LEU A 102 -8.78 -12.05 -8.62
CA LEU A 102 -10.14 -11.99 -9.14
C LEU A 102 -10.16 -12.43 -10.60
N GLU A 103 -11.19 -13.19 -10.98
CA GLU A 103 -11.41 -13.61 -12.37
C GLU A 103 -12.40 -12.67 -13.08
N LYS A 104 -12.07 -12.21 -14.29
CA LYS A 104 -12.97 -11.45 -15.16
C LYS A 104 -13.95 -12.42 -15.85
N PRO A 105 -15.25 -12.12 -15.96
CA PRO A 105 -15.93 -10.97 -15.40
C PRO A 105 -16.24 -11.13 -13.92
N CYS A 106 -15.99 -10.12 -13.11
CA CYS A 106 -16.33 -10.12 -11.68
C CYS A 106 -17.40 -9.08 -11.35
N GLU A 107 -18.23 -9.41 -10.37
CA GLU A 107 -19.24 -8.46 -9.88
C GLU A 107 -18.60 -7.25 -9.21
N HIS A 108 -19.14 -6.07 -9.49
CA HIS A 108 -18.67 -4.82 -8.88
C HIS A 108 -18.60 -4.89 -7.34
N LYS A 109 -19.56 -5.53 -6.70
CA LYS A 109 -19.59 -5.73 -5.23
C LYS A 109 -18.41 -6.55 -4.72
N VAL A 110 -17.95 -7.53 -5.50
CA VAL A 110 -16.78 -8.34 -5.14
C VAL A 110 -15.52 -7.47 -5.22
N VAL A 111 -15.36 -6.73 -6.30
CA VAL A 111 -14.20 -5.82 -6.49
C VAL A 111 -14.12 -4.80 -5.37
N THR A 112 -15.21 -4.10 -5.07
CA THR A 112 -15.24 -3.07 -4.01
C THR A 112 -14.95 -3.66 -2.62
N LYS A 113 -15.48 -4.86 -2.31
CA LYS A 113 -15.18 -5.55 -1.07
C LYS A 113 -13.70 -5.85 -0.92
N VAL A 114 -13.06 -6.40 -1.96
CA VAL A 114 -11.64 -6.75 -1.93
C VAL A 114 -10.76 -5.49 -1.85
N ILE A 115 -11.14 -4.39 -2.53
CA ILE A 115 -10.46 -3.09 -2.37
C ILE A 115 -10.53 -2.60 -0.92
N ASP A 116 -11.70 -2.64 -0.29
CA ASP A 116 -11.86 -2.17 1.09
C ASP A 116 -11.04 -3.03 2.08
N GLU A 117 -10.97 -4.35 1.88
CA GLU A 117 -10.15 -5.27 2.67
C GLU A 117 -8.64 -5.00 2.47
N ALA A 118 -8.20 -4.80 1.24
CA ALA A 118 -6.82 -4.44 0.91
C ALA A 118 -6.41 -3.09 1.54
N TYR A 119 -7.28 -2.09 1.43
CA TYR A 119 -7.10 -0.78 2.03
C TYR A 119 -6.97 -0.85 3.56
N ALA A 120 -7.82 -1.65 4.21
CA ALA A 120 -7.75 -1.85 5.65
C ALA A 120 -6.41 -2.50 6.07
N ARG A 121 -5.92 -3.49 5.31
CA ARG A 121 -4.62 -4.14 5.56
C ARG A 121 -3.45 -3.15 5.43
N LYS A 122 -3.44 -2.33 4.38
CA LYS A 122 -2.43 -1.27 4.20
C LYS A 122 -2.40 -0.34 5.41
N HIS A 123 -3.56 0.16 5.82
CA HIS A 123 -3.65 1.08 6.95
C HIS A 123 -3.18 0.46 8.27
N GLU A 124 -3.46 -0.81 8.48
CA GLU A 124 -2.96 -1.50 9.67
C GLU A 124 -1.43 -1.62 9.66
N GLN A 125 -0.83 -1.94 8.51
CA GLN A 125 0.63 -1.99 8.33
C GLN A 125 1.26 -0.62 8.56
N ASP A 126 0.72 0.44 7.97
CA ASP A 126 1.14 1.82 8.15
C ASP A 126 1.14 2.21 9.63
N ASN A 127 0.06 1.93 10.33
CA ASN A 127 -0.07 2.23 11.76
C ASN A 127 0.95 1.44 12.61
N ARG A 128 1.25 0.20 12.26
CA ARG A 128 2.30 -0.60 12.94
C ARG A 128 3.67 0.02 12.75
N ILE A 129 4.02 0.42 11.53
CA ILE A 129 5.30 1.06 11.19
C ILE A 129 5.43 2.39 11.93
N ARG A 130 4.40 3.24 11.90
CA ARG A 130 4.38 4.53 12.61
C ARG A 130 4.57 4.36 14.12
N LYS A 131 3.87 3.41 14.74
CA LYS A 131 4.02 3.11 16.17
C LYS A 131 5.44 2.63 16.50
N ALA A 132 6.02 1.76 15.67
CA ALA A 132 7.38 1.28 15.83
C ALA A 132 8.41 2.42 15.69
N ALA A 133 8.27 3.26 14.66
CA ALA A 133 9.11 4.44 14.43
C ALA A 133 9.05 5.41 15.60
N ASN A 134 7.86 5.76 16.09
CA ASN A 134 7.67 6.65 17.23
C ASN A 134 8.31 6.09 18.51
N LYS A 135 8.24 4.78 18.74
CA LYS A 135 8.89 4.13 19.88
C LYS A 135 10.42 4.23 19.80
N VAL A 136 11.00 4.07 18.61
CA VAL A 136 12.45 4.23 18.39
C VAL A 136 12.85 5.68 18.58
N TYR A 137 12.09 6.61 18.02
CA TYR A 137 12.37 8.05 18.13
C TYR A 137 12.35 8.54 19.57
N SER A 138 11.34 8.14 20.36
CA SER A 138 11.24 8.46 21.78
C SER A 138 12.42 7.90 22.60
N LYS A 139 12.91 6.69 22.27
CA LYS A 139 14.10 6.14 22.93
C LYS A 139 15.37 6.92 22.60
N LEU A 140 15.54 7.30 21.34
CA LEU A 140 16.68 8.11 20.86
C LEU A 140 16.68 9.50 21.54
N GLU A 141 15.53 10.17 21.57
CA GLU A 141 15.36 11.47 22.20
C GLU A 141 15.74 11.41 23.70
N LYS A 142 15.24 10.40 24.42
CA LYS A 142 15.61 10.16 25.83
C LYS A 142 17.12 9.95 26.00
N ALA A 143 17.75 9.17 25.15
CA ALA A 143 19.18 8.89 25.20
C ALA A 143 20.01 10.15 24.91
N MET A 144 19.64 10.96 23.93
CA MET A 144 20.31 12.21 23.58
C MET A 144 20.20 13.26 24.70
N VAL A 145 18.99 13.43 25.27
CA VAL A 145 18.77 14.32 26.41
C VAL A 145 19.62 13.88 27.61
N GLY A 146 19.62 12.56 27.91
CA GLY A 146 20.44 12.01 29.00
C GLY A 146 21.94 12.26 28.78
N ALA A 147 22.45 12.06 27.56
CA ALA A 147 23.86 12.31 27.23
C ALA A 147 24.23 13.81 27.40
N THR A 148 23.38 14.72 26.91
CA THR A 148 23.60 16.17 27.02
C THR A 148 23.69 16.63 28.47
N PHE A 149 22.80 16.17 29.35
CA PHE A 149 22.82 16.50 30.75
C PHE A 149 23.98 15.83 31.51
N ALA A 150 24.39 14.63 31.09
CA ALA A 150 25.55 13.95 31.65
C ALA A 150 26.84 14.68 31.32
N GLU A 151 27.04 15.15 30.10
CA GLU A 151 28.19 15.98 29.69
C GLU A 151 28.24 17.32 30.43
N ALA A 152 27.06 17.91 30.75
CA ALA A 152 26.95 19.14 31.54
C ALA A 152 27.13 18.90 33.04
N GLY A 153 27.37 17.66 33.50
CA GLY A 153 27.50 17.33 34.94
C GLY A 153 26.19 17.40 35.75
N GLN A 154 25.03 17.45 35.06
CA GLN A 154 23.71 17.60 35.69
C GLN A 154 22.95 16.24 35.71
N PHE A 155 23.58 15.23 36.31
CA PHE A 155 23.05 13.87 36.35
C PHE A 155 21.68 13.73 37.02
N ASP A 156 21.40 14.50 38.05
CA ASP A 156 20.13 14.44 38.79
C ASP A 156 18.98 15.04 37.96
N THR A 157 19.23 16.12 37.25
CA THR A 157 18.27 16.74 36.33
C THR A 157 17.94 15.82 35.18
N ALA A 158 18.95 15.12 34.62
CA ALA A 158 18.76 14.11 33.55
C ALA A 158 17.84 12.95 34.00
N LYS A 159 18.08 12.44 35.23
CA LYS A 159 17.24 11.39 35.82
C LYS A 159 15.80 11.84 36.07
N GLU A 160 15.60 13.06 36.51
CA GLU A 160 14.26 13.60 36.79
C GLU A 160 13.44 13.81 35.52
N ILE A 161 14.05 14.31 34.43
CA ILE A 161 13.42 14.48 33.11
C ILE A 161 13.06 13.13 32.53
N MET A 162 13.95 12.12 32.60
CA MET A 162 13.66 10.75 32.12
C MET A 162 12.49 10.14 32.91
N ARG A 163 12.38 10.34 34.19
CA ARG A 163 11.33 9.78 35.06
C ARG A 163 9.96 10.40 34.81
N LYS A 164 9.90 11.73 34.56
CA LYS A 164 8.63 12.42 34.24
C LYS A 164 8.02 11.95 32.91
N LYS A 165 8.85 11.70 31.91
CA LYS A 165 8.39 11.19 30.57
C LYS A 165 8.05 9.69 30.55
N GLU A 166 8.25 8.95 31.61
CA GLU A 166 7.82 7.55 31.74
C GLU A 166 6.39 7.41 32.29
N ASN A 167 5.86 8.49 32.89
CA ASN A 167 4.54 8.50 33.53
C ASN A 167 3.47 9.25 32.71
N GLU A 168 3.78 9.72 31.49
CA GLU A 168 2.86 10.25 30.49
C GLU A 168 2.70 9.27 29.29
#